data_e623957a78e7c7513d56cf259f182c27
#
_entry.id   e623957a78e7c7513d56cf259f182c27
#
_cell.length_a   1.000
_cell.length_b   1.000
_cell.length_c   1.000
_cell.angle_alpha   90.00
_cell.angle_beta   90.00
_cell.angle_gamma   90.00
#
_symmetry.space_group_name_H-M   'P 1'
#
loop_
_entity.id
_entity.type
_entity.pdbx_description
1 polymer ?
#
loop_
_entity_poly.entity_id
_entity_poly.type
_entity_poly.pdbx_seq_one_letter_code
_entity_poly.pdbx_strand_id
1 'polypeptide(L)'
;GHSTLGGRKVWFDPDILRLNYDGQGMYLGEFVEDDRILVITTTGDYYTTSFELTAHFDQNIWRIEKFDRDKVWSLAMWNADLGYYYGKRFQLDAQAKSQNMLGENADSKMTILTDREEATFQLTFVDETKATMEVIMSDFIEVKSPKAKGKRFATWEVAKIEDITPEPEP
;
A
#
# COMPACT_ATOMS: atom_id res chain seq x y z
N GLY A 1 -26.90 -24.44 -10.26
CA GLY A 1 -26.27 -24.05 -10.86
C GLY A 1 -26.47 -22.66 -11.01
N HIS A 2 -26.37 -22.07 -10.73
CA HIS A 2 -26.42 -20.77 -10.90
C HIS A 2 -25.37 -20.28 -11.72
N SER A 3 -25.68 -19.40 -12.44
CA SER A 3 -24.70 -18.70 -13.18
C SER A 3 -23.79 -17.98 -12.27
N THR A 4 -22.55 -18.24 -12.47
CA THR A 4 -21.56 -17.48 -11.81
C THR A 4 -20.95 -16.48 -12.74
N LEU A 5 -21.58 -16.24 -13.86
CA LEU A 5 -21.10 -15.29 -14.80
C LEU A 5 -21.17 -13.90 -14.22
N GLY A 6 -20.03 -13.30 -14.05
CA GLY A 6 -19.90 -12.00 -13.46
C GLY A 6 -20.17 -12.04 -11.96
N GLY A 7 -19.64 -11.13 -11.28
CA GLY A 7 -19.92 -10.92 -9.88
C GLY A 7 -20.84 -9.73 -9.70
N ARG A 8 -20.96 -9.33 -8.47
CA ARG A 8 -21.66 -8.11 -8.14
C ARG A 8 -20.73 -6.93 -8.35
N LYS A 9 -21.16 -5.94 -9.10
CA LYS A 9 -20.39 -4.70 -9.26
C LYS A 9 -20.50 -3.88 -7.98
N VAL A 10 -19.37 -3.42 -7.50
CA VAL A 10 -19.26 -2.70 -6.23
C VAL A 10 -18.56 -1.38 -6.45
N TRP A 11 -19.12 -0.33 -5.86
CA TRP A 11 -18.53 1.03 -5.84
C TRP A 11 -18.33 1.47 -4.41
N PHE A 12 -17.39 2.37 -4.22
CA PHE A 12 -17.16 3.03 -2.94
C PHE A 12 -17.43 4.52 -3.09
N ASP A 13 -18.33 5.05 -2.27
CA ASP A 13 -18.62 6.48 -2.25
C ASP A 13 -17.78 7.14 -1.15
N PRO A 14 -16.74 7.90 -1.51
CA PRO A 14 -15.86 8.51 -0.51
C PRO A 14 -16.52 9.64 0.26
N ASP A 15 -17.61 10.21 -0.25
CA ASP A 15 -18.29 11.31 0.45
C ASP A 15 -19.02 10.83 1.70
N ILE A 16 -19.53 9.60 1.66
CA ILE A 16 -20.26 9.03 2.80
C ILE A 16 -19.56 7.81 3.39
N LEU A 17 -18.42 7.42 2.84
CA LEU A 17 -17.62 6.28 3.29
C LEU A 17 -18.42 4.98 3.33
N ARG A 18 -19.12 4.72 2.25
CA ARG A 18 -19.98 3.54 2.11
C ARG A 18 -19.83 2.88 0.76
N LEU A 19 -20.04 1.56 0.77
CA LEU A 19 -20.16 0.81 -0.46
C LEU A 19 -21.58 0.94 -1.02
N ASN A 20 -21.70 0.77 -2.32
CA ASN A 20 -22.99 0.67 -2.98
C ASN A 20 -22.87 -0.23 -4.22
N TYR A 21 -24.03 -0.63 -4.74
CA TYR A 21 -24.10 -1.48 -5.94
C TYR A 21 -24.73 -0.72 -7.10
N ASP A 22 -24.89 0.58 -6.98
CA ASP A 22 -25.68 1.38 -7.93
C ASP A 22 -24.91 2.50 -8.62
N GLY A 23 -23.58 2.41 -8.61
CA GLY A 23 -22.77 3.27 -9.46
C GLY A 23 -22.30 4.56 -8.83
N GLN A 24 -22.39 4.70 -7.51
CA GLN A 24 -22.03 5.95 -6.84
C GLN A 24 -20.55 5.92 -6.41
N GLY A 25 -19.75 6.83 -6.93
CA GLY A 25 -18.35 6.99 -6.54
C GLY A 25 -17.40 6.14 -7.35
N MET A 26 -16.44 5.55 -6.67
CA MET A 26 -15.31 4.86 -7.29
C MET A 26 -15.66 3.38 -7.54
N TYR A 27 -15.50 2.92 -8.78
CA TYR A 27 -15.74 1.52 -9.13
C TYR A 27 -14.61 0.63 -8.60
N LEU A 28 -14.95 -0.39 -7.84
CA LEU A 28 -13.97 -1.31 -7.28
C LEU A 28 -13.84 -2.62 -8.06
N GLY A 29 -14.83 -2.95 -8.89
CA GLY A 29 -14.81 -4.16 -9.70
C GLY A 29 -16.02 -5.05 -9.46
N GLU A 30 -15.96 -6.23 -10.04
CA GLU A 30 -16.97 -7.26 -9.83
C GLU A 30 -16.47 -8.23 -8.77
N PHE A 31 -17.28 -8.49 -7.76
CA PHE A 31 -16.91 -9.31 -6.61
C PHE A 31 -17.76 -10.59 -6.62
N VAL A 32 -17.11 -11.71 -6.37
CA VAL A 32 -17.75 -12.99 -6.15
C VAL A 32 -17.54 -13.40 -4.68
N GLU A 33 -18.18 -14.47 -4.29
CA GLU A 33 -18.42 -14.85 -2.89
C GLU A 33 -17.24 -14.63 -1.92
N ASP A 34 -16.04 -15.07 -2.30
CA ASP A 34 -14.88 -15.00 -1.38
C ASP A 34 -14.01 -13.77 -1.58
N ASP A 35 -14.38 -12.90 -2.49
CA ASP A 35 -13.61 -11.69 -2.71
C ASP A 35 -13.71 -10.76 -1.51
N ARG A 36 -12.64 -10.03 -1.28
CA ARG A 36 -12.54 -9.08 -0.18
C ARG A 36 -12.13 -7.71 -0.70
N ILE A 37 -12.40 -6.73 0.11
CA ILE A 37 -11.93 -5.36 -0.12
C ILE A 37 -10.72 -5.11 0.76
N LEU A 38 -9.65 -4.59 0.18
CA LEU A 38 -8.47 -4.15 0.90
C LEU A 38 -8.58 -2.67 1.16
N VAL A 39 -8.34 -2.28 2.40
CA VAL A 39 -8.24 -0.87 2.80
C VAL A 39 -6.85 -0.63 3.37
N ILE A 40 -6.19 0.41 2.87
CA ILE A 40 -4.91 0.89 3.39
C ILE A 40 -5.12 2.34 3.78
N THR A 41 -4.72 2.70 4.99
CA THR A 41 -4.86 4.06 5.51
C THR A 41 -3.57 4.85 5.37
N THR A 42 -3.67 6.16 5.50
CA THR A 42 -2.51 7.06 5.43
C THR A 42 -1.52 6.86 6.57
N THR A 43 -1.93 6.19 7.64
CA THR A 43 -1.06 5.88 8.77
C THR A 43 -0.46 4.47 8.69
N GLY A 44 -0.64 3.79 7.56
CA GLY A 44 -0.04 2.49 7.33
C GLY A 44 -0.82 1.31 7.88
N ASP A 45 -2.04 1.54 8.32
CA ASP A 45 -2.93 0.44 8.74
C ASP A 45 -3.52 -0.22 7.50
N TYR A 46 -3.73 -1.53 7.58
CA TYR A 46 -4.43 -2.24 6.52
C TYR A 46 -5.31 -3.34 7.10
N TYR A 47 -6.39 -3.62 6.41
CA TYR A 47 -7.30 -4.70 6.73
C TYR A 47 -8.10 -5.08 5.49
N THR A 48 -8.73 -6.24 5.55
CA THR A 48 -9.67 -6.65 4.51
C THR A 48 -11.06 -6.79 5.11
N THR A 49 -12.07 -6.54 4.30
CA THR A 49 -13.45 -6.66 4.73
C THR A 49 -14.30 -7.25 3.61
N SER A 50 -15.51 -7.65 3.93
CA SER A 50 -16.46 -8.12 2.92
C SER A 50 -16.95 -6.94 2.09
N PHE A 51 -17.64 -7.24 1.00
CA PHE A 51 -18.25 -6.19 0.18
C PHE A 51 -19.72 -5.96 0.51
N GLU A 52 -20.12 -6.29 1.73
CA GLU A 52 -21.49 -6.00 2.21
C GLU A 52 -21.70 -4.52 2.45
N LEU A 53 -22.92 -4.06 2.22
CA LEU A 53 -23.25 -2.63 2.34
C LEU A 53 -23.18 -2.11 3.78
N THR A 54 -23.15 -3.02 4.75
CA THR A 54 -23.04 -2.65 6.17
C THR A 54 -21.62 -2.35 6.62
N ALA A 55 -20.63 -2.59 5.78
CA ALA A 55 -19.24 -2.33 6.15
C ALA A 55 -18.99 -0.85 6.42
N HIS A 56 -18.16 -0.58 7.41
CA HIS A 56 -17.75 0.77 7.78
C HIS A 56 -16.31 1.02 7.40
N PHE A 57 -16.00 2.25 7.01
CA PHE A 57 -14.68 2.62 6.52
C PHE A 57 -14.14 3.85 7.21
N ASP A 58 -12.80 3.95 7.30
CA ASP A 58 -12.11 5.07 7.90
C ASP A 58 -12.08 6.28 6.99
N GLN A 59 -11.90 7.47 7.56
CA GLN A 59 -11.78 8.69 6.79
C GLN A 59 -10.41 8.85 6.13
N ASN A 60 -9.39 8.27 6.70
CA ASN A 60 -8.01 8.43 6.22
C ASN A 60 -7.58 7.33 5.27
N ILE A 61 -8.47 6.92 4.38
CA ILE A 61 -8.15 5.91 3.39
C ILE A 61 -7.11 6.44 2.42
N TRP A 62 -6.01 5.71 2.28
CA TRP A 62 -5.01 5.97 1.26
C TRP A 62 -5.37 5.23 -0.03
N ARG A 63 -5.81 3.97 0.09
CA ARG A 63 -6.29 3.17 -1.04
C ARG A 63 -7.36 2.20 -0.58
N ILE A 64 -8.37 2.02 -1.42
CA ILE A 64 -9.38 0.99 -1.28
C ILE A 64 -9.51 0.30 -2.63
N GLU A 65 -9.45 -1.03 -2.62
CA GLU A 65 -9.50 -1.81 -3.85
C GLU A 65 -9.88 -3.25 -3.55
N LYS A 66 -10.20 -4.00 -4.62
CA LYS A 66 -10.39 -5.44 -4.48
C LYS A 66 -9.07 -6.07 -4.03
N PHE A 67 -9.13 -6.90 -3.00
CA PHE A 67 -7.94 -7.54 -2.47
C PHE A 67 -7.36 -8.54 -3.46
N ASP A 68 -6.06 -8.46 -3.68
CA ASP A 68 -5.28 -9.39 -4.49
C ASP A 68 -4.05 -9.80 -3.68
N ARG A 69 -4.08 -11.05 -3.19
CA ARG A 69 -2.99 -11.55 -2.33
C ARG A 69 -1.66 -11.69 -3.05
N ASP A 70 -1.68 -11.79 -4.38
CA ASP A 70 -0.46 -11.97 -5.16
C ASP A 70 0.27 -10.67 -5.41
N LYS A 71 -0.39 -9.55 -5.16
CA LYS A 71 0.18 -8.23 -5.37
C LYS A 71 1.37 -8.01 -4.42
N VAL A 72 2.48 -7.54 -4.98
CA VAL A 72 3.67 -7.19 -4.19
C VAL A 72 3.71 -5.67 -4.04
N TRP A 73 3.85 -5.25 -2.80
CA TRP A 73 3.94 -3.83 -2.44
C TRP A 73 5.38 -3.48 -2.13
N SER A 74 5.79 -2.29 -2.55
CA SER A 74 7.08 -1.71 -2.18
C SER A 74 6.82 -0.46 -1.36
N LEU A 75 7.49 -0.36 -0.22
CA LEU A 75 7.28 0.69 0.76
C LEU A 75 8.60 1.39 1.07
N ALA A 76 8.57 2.73 1.06
CA ALA A 76 9.62 3.53 1.68
C ALA A 76 8.99 4.21 2.89
N MET A 77 9.61 4.04 4.06
CA MET A 77 9.07 4.56 5.31
C MET A 77 10.15 5.22 6.18
N TRP A 78 9.72 6.20 6.95
CA TRP A 78 10.52 6.74 8.04
C TRP A 78 10.29 5.88 9.28
N ASN A 79 11.36 5.30 9.81
CA ASN A 79 11.31 4.52 11.04
C ASN A 79 11.70 5.44 12.20
N ALA A 80 10.71 5.83 13.01
CA ALA A 80 10.93 6.79 14.08
C ALA A 80 11.73 6.22 15.25
N ASP A 81 11.72 4.89 15.43
CA ASP A 81 12.53 4.26 16.49
C ASP A 81 14.01 4.32 16.18
N LEU A 82 14.37 4.15 14.91
CA LEU A 82 15.76 4.03 14.48
C LEU A 82 16.31 5.33 13.87
N GLY A 83 15.40 6.23 13.44
CA GLY A 83 15.82 7.51 12.88
C GLY A 83 16.41 7.42 11.48
N TYR A 84 15.94 6.46 10.68
CA TYR A 84 16.37 6.27 9.29
C TYR A 84 15.21 5.87 8.41
N TYR A 85 15.39 6.03 7.10
CA TYR A 85 14.44 5.53 6.12
C TYR A 85 14.72 4.08 5.79
N TYR A 86 13.66 3.27 5.75
CA TYR A 86 13.72 1.85 5.46
C TYR A 86 12.85 1.51 4.27
N GLY A 87 13.30 0.53 3.49
CA GLY A 87 12.53 -0.05 2.40
C GLY A 87 12.04 -1.43 2.78
N LYS A 88 10.84 -1.75 2.33
CA LYS A 88 10.22 -3.07 2.49
C LYS A 88 9.56 -3.51 1.21
N ARG A 89 9.49 -4.82 1.00
CA ARG A 89 8.64 -5.42 -0.03
C ARG A 89 7.85 -6.54 0.61
N PHE A 90 6.55 -6.59 0.33
CA PHE A 90 5.69 -7.57 0.99
C PHE A 90 4.42 -7.83 0.18
N GLN A 91 3.81 -8.95 0.46
CA GLN A 91 2.44 -9.26 0.07
C GLN A 91 1.58 -9.13 1.32
N LEU A 92 0.32 -8.78 1.14
CA LEU A 92 -0.61 -8.64 2.25
C LEU A 92 -1.49 -9.89 2.34
N ASP A 93 -1.82 -10.29 3.55
CA ASP A 93 -2.77 -11.36 3.80
C ASP A 93 -4.14 -10.78 4.09
N ALA A 94 -5.17 -11.59 3.90
CA ALA A 94 -6.51 -11.22 4.31
C ALA A 94 -6.57 -11.13 5.84
N GLN A 95 -6.85 -9.94 6.36
CA GLN A 95 -6.87 -9.65 7.79
C GLN A 95 -8.08 -8.81 8.13
N ALA A 96 -9.07 -9.41 8.81
CA ALA A 96 -10.22 -8.63 9.27
C ALA A 96 -9.82 -7.63 10.35
N LYS A 97 -8.85 -8.00 11.18
CA LYS A 97 -8.32 -7.10 12.20
C LYS A 97 -7.22 -6.23 11.60
N SER A 98 -7.30 -4.93 11.85
CA SER A 98 -6.32 -3.98 11.35
C SER A 98 -4.90 -4.30 11.81
N GLN A 99 -3.96 -4.27 10.87
CA GLN A 99 -2.53 -4.44 11.11
C GLN A 99 -1.82 -3.18 10.61
N ASN A 100 -0.64 -2.91 11.15
CA ASN A 100 0.12 -1.73 10.71
C ASN A 100 1.44 -2.15 10.06
N MET A 101 1.71 -1.62 8.86
CA MET A 101 2.92 -1.98 8.11
C MET A 101 4.14 -1.15 8.51
N LEU A 102 3.97 -0.14 9.35
CA LEU A 102 5.06 0.74 9.78
C LEU A 102 5.63 0.38 11.16
N GLY A 103 4.95 -0.49 11.90
CA GLY A 103 5.31 -0.83 13.27
C GLY A 103 4.47 -0.09 14.30
N GLU A 104 4.89 -0.14 15.55
CA GLU A 104 4.08 0.38 16.66
C GLU A 104 4.29 1.87 16.95
N ASN A 105 5.40 2.45 16.50
CA ASN A 105 5.67 3.85 16.77
C ASN A 105 4.85 4.75 15.84
N ALA A 106 3.92 5.50 16.41
CA ALA A 106 3.02 6.36 15.65
C ALA A 106 3.73 7.50 14.92
N ASP A 107 4.98 7.79 15.24
CA ASP A 107 5.78 8.81 14.56
C ASP A 107 6.44 8.28 13.29
N SER A 108 6.42 6.98 13.06
CA SER A 108 6.85 6.41 11.79
C SER A 108 5.87 6.81 10.68
N LYS A 109 6.41 7.06 9.49
CA LYS A 109 5.61 7.62 8.39
C LYS A 109 5.79 6.82 7.12
N MET A 110 4.68 6.65 6.40
CA MET A 110 4.69 6.09 5.07
C MET A 110 5.05 7.20 4.08
N THR A 111 6.18 7.04 3.40
CA THR A 111 6.64 8.04 2.43
C THR A 111 6.16 7.69 1.04
N ILE A 112 6.38 6.44 0.61
CA ILE A 112 5.91 5.93 -0.69
C ILE A 112 5.41 4.51 -0.47
N LEU A 113 4.25 4.21 -1.04
CA LEU A 113 3.74 2.85 -1.13
C LEU A 113 3.24 2.64 -2.55
N THR A 114 3.72 1.59 -3.20
CA THR A 114 3.36 1.32 -4.59
C THR A 114 3.27 -0.18 -4.84
N ASP A 115 2.36 -0.55 -5.73
CA ASP A 115 2.22 -1.93 -6.19
C ASP A 115 2.82 -2.15 -7.58
N ARG A 116 3.57 -1.19 -8.10
CA ARG A 116 4.19 -1.29 -9.41
C ARG A 116 5.36 -2.26 -9.37
N GLU A 117 5.44 -3.12 -10.39
CA GLU A 117 6.43 -4.22 -10.41
C GLU A 117 7.86 -3.73 -10.37
N GLU A 118 8.17 -2.69 -11.10
CA GLU A 118 9.53 -2.17 -11.18
C GLU A 118 9.73 -0.93 -10.34
N ALA A 119 9.15 -0.92 -9.14
CA ALA A 119 9.23 0.20 -8.23
C ALA A 119 10.67 0.69 -8.07
N THR A 120 10.91 1.94 -8.39
CA THR A 120 12.23 2.58 -8.32
C THR A 120 12.11 3.90 -7.61
N PHE A 121 12.93 4.08 -6.58
CA PHE A 121 12.90 5.29 -5.76
C PHE A 121 14.22 6.03 -5.90
N GLN A 122 14.17 7.34 -5.86
CA GLN A 122 15.36 8.16 -5.88
C GLN A 122 15.51 8.89 -4.54
N LEU A 123 16.67 8.73 -3.92
CA LEU A 123 17.02 9.40 -2.69
C LEU A 123 17.89 10.61 -2.98
N THR A 124 17.54 11.74 -2.40
CA THR A 124 18.36 12.94 -2.39
C THR A 124 18.83 13.17 -0.97
N PHE A 125 20.10 13.47 -0.79
CA PHE A 125 20.70 13.63 0.53
C PHE A 125 20.79 15.09 0.94
N VAL A 126 20.79 15.32 2.25
CA VAL A 126 20.96 16.67 2.80
C VAL A 126 22.32 17.23 2.41
N ASP A 127 23.37 16.38 2.47
CA ASP A 127 24.70 16.74 2.01
C ASP A 127 24.71 16.81 0.48
N GLU A 128 24.74 18.01 -0.06
CA GLU A 128 24.68 18.25 -1.49
C GLU A 128 25.89 17.73 -2.26
N THR A 129 26.97 17.38 -1.58
CA THR A 129 28.14 16.76 -2.23
C THR A 129 27.91 15.29 -2.54
N LYS A 130 26.87 14.69 -1.97
CA LYS A 130 26.51 13.29 -2.23
C LYS A 130 25.59 13.19 -3.44
N ALA A 131 25.94 12.34 -4.37
CA ALA A 131 25.10 12.07 -5.54
C ALA A 131 23.79 11.43 -5.10
N THR A 132 22.73 11.68 -5.88
CA THR A 132 21.45 11.00 -5.67
C THR A 132 21.64 9.49 -5.86
N MET A 133 20.81 8.72 -5.18
CA MET A 133 20.87 7.26 -5.24
C MET A 133 19.56 6.71 -5.77
N GLU A 134 19.63 5.94 -6.84
CA GLU A 134 18.47 5.23 -7.35
C GLU A 134 18.41 3.84 -6.73
N VAL A 135 17.23 3.44 -6.30
CA VAL A 135 17.00 2.14 -5.69
C VAL A 135 15.90 1.43 -6.45
N ILE A 136 16.28 0.35 -7.13
CA ILE A 136 15.30 -0.55 -7.74
C ILE A 136 14.89 -1.52 -6.64
N MET A 137 13.65 -1.43 -6.19
CA MET A 137 13.22 -2.13 -4.98
C MET A 137 13.36 -3.65 -5.07
N SER A 138 13.14 -4.23 -6.25
CA SER A 138 13.30 -5.69 -6.43
C SER A 138 14.74 -6.16 -6.29
N ASP A 139 15.72 -5.29 -6.57
CA ASP A 139 17.14 -5.60 -6.35
C ASP A 139 17.57 -5.30 -4.92
N PHE A 140 16.91 -4.35 -4.30
CA PHE A 140 17.29 -3.84 -2.99
C PHE A 140 16.90 -4.78 -1.86
N ILE A 141 15.71 -5.37 -1.93
CA ILE A 141 15.20 -6.22 -0.86
C ILE A 141 14.26 -7.28 -1.41
N GLU A 142 14.31 -8.46 -0.82
CA GLU A 142 13.40 -9.55 -1.14
C GLU A 142 12.03 -9.31 -0.54
N VAL A 143 11.02 -10.00 -1.08
CA VAL A 143 9.67 -9.99 -0.52
C VAL A 143 9.69 -10.70 0.83
N LYS A 144 9.20 -10.02 1.86
CA LYS A 144 9.12 -10.53 3.22
C LYS A 144 7.75 -10.21 3.80
N SER A 145 7.59 -10.38 5.10
CA SER A 145 6.35 -10.03 5.79
C SER A 145 6.20 -8.50 5.90
N PRO A 146 4.97 -7.97 5.88
CA PRO A 146 4.76 -6.55 6.19
C PRO A 146 5.25 -6.15 7.58
N LYS A 147 5.38 -7.12 8.49
CA LYS A 147 5.89 -6.86 9.85
C LYS A 147 7.40 -6.92 9.94
N ALA A 148 8.10 -7.32 8.89
CA ALA A 148 9.55 -7.31 8.88
C ALA A 148 10.05 -5.87 9.00
N LYS A 149 11.24 -5.71 9.59
CA LYS A 149 11.84 -4.39 9.78
C LYS A 149 12.18 -3.70 8.46
N GLY A 150 12.54 -4.47 7.46
CA GLY A 150 13.02 -3.94 6.19
C GLY A 150 14.51 -3.66 6.22
N LYS A 151 14.98 -2.95 5.19
CA LYS A 151 16.39 -2.65 5.00
C LYS A 151 16.57 -1.13 4.94
N ARG A 152 17.52 -0.62 5.69
CA ARG A 152 17.83 0.81 5.67
C ARG A 152 18.38 1.21 4.31
N PHE A 153 17.87 2.32 3.77
CA PHE A 153 18.32 2.79 2.45
C PHE A 153 19.74 3.32 2.46
N ALA A 154 20.07 4.10 3.48
CA ALA A 154 21.39 4.75 3.54
C ALA A 154 21.67 5.20 4.98
N THR A 155 22.95 5.41 5.29
CA THR A 155 23.38 5.98 6.57
C THR A 155 23.45 7.49 6.53
N TRP A 156 23.52 8.08 5.34
CA TRP A 156 23.53 9.54 5.16
C TRP A 156 22.11 10.09 5.36
N GLU A 157 22.04 11.29 5.88
CA GLU A 157 20.74 11.93 6.10
C GLU A 157 20.03 12.19 4.76
N VAL A 158 18.82 11.67 4.63
CA VAL A 158 18.04 11.76 3.42
C VAL A 158 17.17 13.01 3.48
N ALA A 159 17.26 13.83 2.44
CA ALA A 159 16.43 15.02 2.31
C ALA A 159 15.05 14.68 1.75
N LYS A 160 14.99 13.81 0.74
CA LYS A 160 13.72 13.37 0.17
C LYS A 160 13.87 12.03 -0.55
N ILE A 161 12.74 11.34 -0.67
CA ILE A 161 12.63 10.12 -1.47
C ILE A 161 11.49 10.34 -2.45
N GLU A 162 11.75 10.06 -3.73
CA GLU A 162 10.77 10.23 -4.80
C GLU A 162 10.54 8.92 -5.53
N ASP A 163 9.30 8.70 -5.94
CA ASP A 163 8.96 7.55 -6.78
C ASP A 163 9.25 7.94 -8.23
N ILE A 164 10.29 7.33 -8.79
CA ILE A 164 10.68 7.54 -10.18
C ILE A 164 10.43 6.30 -11.03
N THR A 165 9.53 5.43 -10.58
CA THR A 165 9.21 4.21 -11.30
C THR A 165 8.81 4.53 -12.73
N PRO A 166 9.44 3.88 -13.74
CA PRO A 166 9.09 4.13 -15.13
C PRO A 166 7.63 3.80 -15.41
N GLU A 167 7.01 4.58 -16.29
CA GLU A 167 5.67 4.25 -16.73
C GLU A 167 5.70 2.94 -17.50
N PRO A 168 4.65 2.11 -17.35
CA PRO A 168 4.58 0.86 -18.13
C PRO A 168 4.54 1.18 -19.62
N GLU A 169 5.18 0.33 -20.39
CA GLU A 169 5.12 0.44 -21.85
C GLU A 169 3.67 0.22 -22.32
N PRO A 170 3.18 0.98 -23.30
CA PRO A 170 1.84 0.77 -23.84
C PRO A 170 1.67 -0.55 -24.57
#